data_68ff95380f47924ae1ae589c697f1662
#
_entry.id   68ff95380f47924ae1ae589c697f1662
#
_cell.length_a   1.000
_cell.length_b   1.000
_cell.length_c   1.000
_cell.angle_alpha   90.00
_cell.angle_beta   90.00
_cell.angle_gamma   90.00
#
_symmetry.space_group_name_H-M   'P 1'
#
loop_
_entity.id
_entity.type
_entity.pdbx_description
1 polymer ?
#
loop_
_entity_poly.entity_id
_entity_poly.type
_entity_poly.pdbx_seq_one_letter_code
_entity_poly.pdbx_strand_id
1 'polypeptide(L)'
;AAGIGCFLMQLLVSYLKRDQLRDETGDPWDGRTLEWATSSPPPAYNFAFTPVVHEIDAWWDMKKHGYQRPLTGFQPIHMPANTGAGVVISGLSLVFGFALIWHMWLLAGASFAALLLASIIHTFNYKRDFYIPASEVKATEEARTLQLARHV
;
A
#
# COMPACT_ATOMS: atom_id res chain seq x y z
N ALA A 1 -2.61 -23.78 22.45
CA ALA A 1 -2.81 -22.59 23.31
C ALA A 1 -1.51 -21.82 23.52
N ALA A 2 -0.37 -22.44 23.89
CA ALA A 2 0.91 -21.73 24.14
C ALA A 2 1.41 -20.92 22.94
N GLY A 3 1.36 -21.45 21.73
CA GLY A 3 1.79 -20.75 20.52
C GLY A 3 0.99 -19.46 20.23
N ILE A 4 -0.32 -19.47 20.47
CA ILE A 4 -1.16 -18.27 20.34
C ILE A 4 -0.76 -17.24 21.41
N GLY A 5 -0.47 -17.69 22.64
CA GLY A 5 0.02 -16.81 23.71
C GLY A 5 1.34 -16.13 23.35
N CYS A 6 2.31 -16.89 22.81
CA CYS A 6 3.59 -16.33 22.33
C CYS A 6 3.37 -15.34 21.18
N PHE A 7 2.47 -15.62 20.24
CA PHE A 7 2.16 -14.70 19.13
C PHE A 7 1.57 -13.39 19.63
N LEU A 8 0.58 -13.44 20.54
CA LEU A 8 -0.01 -12.24 21.11
C LEU A 8 1.00 -11.43 21.92
N MET A 9 1.87 -12.11 22.68
CA MET A 9 2.96 -11.46 23.41
C MET A 9 3.96 -10.80 22.46
N GLN A 10 4.32 -11.45 21.34
CA GLN A 10 5.16 -10.86 20.31
C GLN A 10 4.55 -9.60 19.70
N LEU A 11 3.26 -9.63 19.36
CA LEU A 11 2.55 -8.44 18.87
C LEU A 11 2.57 -7.30 19.88
N LEU A 12 2.32 -7.60 21.14
CA LEU A 12 2.34 -6.60 22.22
C LEU A 12 3.73 -5.98 22.37
N VAL A 13 4.78 -6.80 22.44
CA VAL A 13 6.17 -6.33 22.55
C VAL A 13 6.56 -5.50 21.33
N SER A 14 6.23 -5.93 20.12
CA SER A 14 6.51 -5.19 18.89
C SER A 14 5.79 -3.85 18.86
N TYR A 15 4.54 -3.79 19.33
CA TYR A 15 3.80 -2.54 19.42
C TYR A 15 4.41 -1.58 20.45
N LEU A 16 4.76 -2.07 21.65
CA LEU A 16 5.34 -1.26 22.73
C LEU A 16 6.76 -0.74 22.40
N LYS A 17 7.53 -1.52 21.64
CA LYS A 17 8.92 -1.19 21.26
C LYS A 17 9.05 -0.76 19.80
N ARG A 18 7.96 -0.42 19.12
CA ARG A 18 7.93 -0.11 17.68
C ARG A 18 8.97 0.95 17.28
N ASP A 19 9.17 1.98 18.10
CA ASP A 19 10.07 3.08 17.77
C ASP A 19 11.54 2.67 17.89
N GLN A 20 11.86 1.64 18.71
CA GLN A 20 13.22 1.08 18.85
C GLN A 20 13.52 -0.02 17.83
N LEU A 21 12.50 -0.76 17.42
CA LEU A 21 12.63 -1.91 16.52
C LEU A 21 12.37 -1.57 15.04
N ARG A 22 11.97 -0.32 14.79
CA ARG A 22 11.68 0.14 13.45
C ARG A 22 12.95 0.18 12.61
N ASP A 23 12.94 -0.52 11.48
CA ASP A 23 13.96 -0.35 10.46
C ASP A 23 13.77 1.00 9.75
N GLU A 24 14.82 1.77 9.63
CA GLU A 24 14.84 3.07 8.94
C GLU A 24 15.55 2.97 7.56
N THR A 25 16.25 1.87 7.30
CA THR A 25 16.98 1.69 6.04
C THR A 25 16.08 1.27 4.88
N GLY A 26 15.01 0.52 5.18
CA GLY A 26 14.10 -0.08 4.19
C GLY A 26 14.64 -1.36 3.56
N ASP A 27 15.90 -1.72 3.83
CA ASP A 27 16.53 -2.96 3.30
C ASP A 27 17.43 -3.63 4.36
N PRO A 28 16.84 -4.09 5.50
CA PRO A 28 17.62 -4.64 6.63
C PRO A 28 18.29 -5.98 6.32
N TRP A 29 17.89 -6.67 5.25
CA TRP A 29 18.43 -7.99 4.86
C TRP A 29 19.21 -7.97 3.54
N ASP A 30 19.56 -6.81 3.03
CA ASP A 30 20.25 -6.67 1.74
C ASP A 30 19.50 -7.41 0.61
N GLY A 31 18.21 -7.11 0.48
CA GLY A 31 17.30 -7.77 -0.44
C GLY A 31 17.67 -7.58 -1.92
N ARG A 32 17.13 -8.44 -2.79
CA ARG A 32 17.51 -8.49 -4.21
C ARG A 32 16.45 -7.93 -5.14
N THR A 33 15.21 -7.89 -4.69
CA THR A 33 14.04 -7.51 -5.48
C THR A 33 13.64 -6.05 -5.22
N LEU A 34 12.82 -5.45 -6.11
CA LEU A 34 12.51 -4.02 -6.12
C LEU A 34 11.74 -3.52 -4.90
N GLU A 35 11.02 -4.37 -4.19
CA GLU A 35 10.33 -3.98 -2.96
C GLU A 35 11.30 -3.45 -1.88
N TRP A 36 12.56 -3.91 -1.87
CA TRP A 36 13.60 -3.45 -0.97
C TRP A 36 14.23 -2.12 -1.41
N ALA A 37 13.92 -1.65 -2.61
CA ALA A 37 14.37 -0.35 -3.09
C ALA A 37 13.57 0.82 -2.54
N THR A 38 12.49 0.58 -1.78
CA THR A 38 11.64 1.61 -1.17
C THR A 38 11.92 1.76 0.33
N SER A 39 11.47 2.87 0.94
CA SER A 39 11.56 3.06 2.40
C SER A 39 10.57 2.17 3.15
N SER A 40 10.75 2.04 4.46
CA SER A 40 9.80 1.39 5.37
C SER A 40 9.20 2.44 6.34
N PRO A 41 7.89 2.79 6.23
CA PRO A 41 6.92 2.37 5.21
C PRO A 41 7.21 2.99 3.83
N PRO A 42 6.77 2.34 2.73
CA PRO A 42 6.92 2.90 1.40
C PRO A 42 6.00 4.11 1.20
N PRO A 43 6.39 5.11 0.38
CA PRO A 43 5.49 6.18 0.00
C PRO A 43 4.31 5.63 -0.81
N ALA A 44 3.17 6.33 -0.79
CA ALA A 44 1.95 5.88 -1.46
C ALA A 44 2.14 5.61 -2.97
N TYR A 45 3.05 6.32 -3.60
CA TYR A 45 3.39 6.17 -5.02
C TYR A 45 4.50 5.14 -5.30
N ASN A 46 5.09 4.52 -4.28
CA ASN A 46 6.22 3.59 -4.31
C ASN A 46 7.51 4.18 -4.91
N PHE A 47 7.50 4.55 -6.19
CA PHE A 47 8.66 5.08 -6.91
C PHE A 47 8.33 6.44 -7.53
N ALA A 48 9.12 7.46 -7.24
CA ALA A 48 9.01 8.78 -7.86
C ALA A 48 9.40 8.77 -9.35
N PHE A 49 10.29 7.83 -9.74
CA PHE A 49 10.71 7.58 -11.11
C PHE A 49 10.56 6.09 -11.41
N THR A 50 10.08 5.76 -12.59
CA THR A 50 9.94 4.36 -13.01
C THR A 50 11.32 3.71 -13.07
N PRO A 51 11.58 2.64 -12.29
CA PRO A 51 12.87 1.97 -12.33
C PRO A 51 13.05 1.23 -13.66
N VAL A 52 14.27 1.25 -14.20
CA VAL A 52 14.64 0.47 -15.38
C VAL A 52 15.17 -0.88 -14.89
N VAL A 53 14.55 -1.96 -15.33
CA VAL A 53 14.87 -3.33 -14.93
C VAL A 53 15.60 -4.02 -16.06
N HIS A 54 16.81 -4.54 -15.78
CA HIS A 54 17.64 -5.27 -16.74
C HIS A 54 17.69 -6.78 -16.44
N GLU A 55 17.57 -7.16 -15.16
CA GLU A 55 17.67 -8.56 -14.71
C GLU A 55 16.52 -8.92 -13.76
N ILE A 56 16.37 -10.20 -13.47
CA ILE A 56 15.34 -10.73 -12.56
C ILE A 56 15.50 -10.14 -11.15
N ASP A 57 16.73 -10.06 -10.65
CA ASP A 57 17.09 -9.47 -9.37
C ASP A 57 17.39 -7.96 -9.53
N ALA A 58 16.38 -7.19 -9.90
CA ALA A 58 16.54 -5.81 -10.36
C ALA A 58 17.21 -4.88 -9.32
N TRP A 59 16.87 -5.00 -8.04
CA TRP A 59 17.49 -4.17 -7.00
C TRP A 59 18.96 -4.56 -6.75
N TRP A 60 19.26 -5.85 -6.81
CA TRP A 60 20.64 -6.34 -6.72
C TRP A 60 21.51 -5.86 -7.88
N ASP A 61 20.99 -5.92 -9.09
CA ASP A 61 21.65 -5.38 -10.27
C ASP A 61 21.93 -3.88 -10.14
N MET A 62 20.95 -3.11 -9.70
CA MET A 62 21.10 -1.67 -9.44
C MET A 62 22.17 -1.39 -8.39
N LYS A 63 22.24 -2.15 -7.28
CA LYS A 63 23.26 -2.02 -6.26
C LYS A 63 24.67 -2.28 -6.80
N LYS A 64 24.84 -3.32 -7.63
CA LYS A 64 26.14 -3.65 -8.25
C LYS A 64 26.63 -2.56 -9.19
N HIS A 65 25.73 -1.92 -9.93
CA HIS A 65 26.05 -0.86 -10.88
C HIS A 65 26.03 0.55 -10.28
N GLY A 66 25.95 0.66 -8.96
CA GLY A 66 26.01 1.95 -8.25
C GLY A 66 24.84 2.86 -8.57
N TYR A 67 23.62 2.33 -8.56
CA TYR A 67 22.40 3.10 -8.82
C TYR A 67 22.29 4.32 -7.91
N GLN A 68 22.18 5.50 -8.52
CA GLN A 68 21.88 6.74 -7.83
C GLN A 68 20.47 7.19 -8.19
N ARG A 69 19.67 7.52 -7.15
CA ARG A 69 18.34 8.06 -7.37
C ARG A 69 18.42 9.44 -8.00
N PRO A 70 17.59 9.70 -9.02
CA PRO A 70 17.41 11.06 -9.49
C PRO A 70 16.83 11.94 -8.38
N LEU A 71 17.46 13.09 -8.10
CA LEU A 71 16.98 14.09 -7.14
C LEU A 71 16.40 15.33 -7.83
N THR A 72 16.27 15.30 -9.15
CA THR A 72 15.73 16.39 -9.97
C THR A 72 14.73 15.86 -10.99
N GLY A 73 13.86 16.72 -11.49
CA GLY A 73 12.88 16.35 -12.50
C GLY A 73 11.60 15.72 -11.95
N PHE A 74 11.28 15.96 -10.67
CA PHE A 74 10.02 15.48 -10.08
C PHE A 74 8.81 16.06 -10.79
N GLN A 75 7.83 15.20 -11.04
CA GLN A 75 6.55 15.55 -11.63
C GLN A 75 5.41 15.23 -10.68
N PRO A 76 4.25 15.90 -10.80
CA PRO A 76 3.06 15.51 -10.05
C PRO A 76 2.66 14.06 -10.38
N ILE A 77 2.37 13.27 -9.35
CA ILE A 77 1.99 11.86 -9.51
C ILE A 77 0.48 11.71 -9.35
N HIS A 78 -0.15 11.13 -10.36
CA HIS A 78 -1.57 10.80 -10.35
C HIS A 78 -1.82 9.53 -9.52
N MET A 79 -2.67 9.63 -8.51
CA MET A 79 -2.98 8.54 -7.58
C MET A 79 -4.49 8.33 -7.48
N PRO A 80 -4.94 7.06 -7.34
CA PRO A 80 -6.34 6.76 -7.08
C PRO A 80 -6.70 7.18 -5.65
N ALA A 81 -7.85 7.82 -5.49
CA ALA A 81 -8.40 8.16 -4.18
C ALA A 81 -9.07 6.94 -3.53
N ASN A 82 -8.90 6.81 -2.22
CA ASN A 82 -9.60 5.79 -1.44
C ASN A 82 -11.10 6.12 -1.39
N THR A 83 -11.93 5.13 -1.70
CA THR A 83 -13.39 5.26 -1.64
C THR A 83 -14.00 4.21 -0.71
N GLY A 84 -15.09 4.54 -0.04
CA GLY A 84 -15.85 3.60 0.79
C GLY A 84 -16.66 2.56 -0.01
N ALA A 85 -16.67 2.64 -1.34
CA ALA A 85 -17.48 1.78 -2.20
C ALA A 85 -17.12 0.30 -2.03
N GLY A 86 -15.84 -0.04 -1.87
CA GLY A 86 -15.40 -1.41 -1.64
C GLY A 86 -16.02 -2.02 -0.38
N VAL A 87 -16.09 -1.27 0.71
CA VAL A 87 -16.69 -1.73 1.97
C VAL A 87 -18.20 -1.91 1.82
N VAL A 88 -18.88 -0.98 1.16
CA VAL A 88 -20.33 -1.06 0.93
C VAL A 88 -20.67 -2.26 0.03
N ILE A 89 -19.98 -2.42 -1.09
CA ILE A 89 -20.19 -3.53 -2.02
C ILE A 89 -19.90 -4.87 -1.35
N SER A 90 -18.80 -4.98 -0.59
CA SER A 90 -18.47 -6.22 0.15
C SER A 90 -19.52 -6.56 1.20
N GLY A 91 -19.99 -5.57 1.96
CA GLY A 91 -21.04 -5.78 2.96
C GLY A 91 -22.35 -6.24 2.35
N LEU A 92 -22.79 -5.60 1.27
CA LEU A 92 -23.99 -6.00 0.54
C LEU A 92 -23.86 -7.40 -0.09
N SER A 93 -22.69 -7.74 -0.63
CA SER A 93 -22.40 -9.07 -1.16
C SER A 93 -22.47 -10.14 -0.08
N LEU A 94 -21.96 -9.84 1.10
CA LEU A 94 -22.02 -10.76 2.26
C LEU A 94 -23.46 -11.00 2.69
N VAL A 95 -24.29 -9.95 2.81
CA VAL A 95 -25.71 -10.06 3.13
C VAL A 95 -26.45 -10.86 2.06
N PHE A 96 -26.16 -10.59 0.80
CA PHE A 96 -26.74 -11.34 -0.33
C PHE A 96 -26.39 -12.83 -0.27
N GLY A 97 -25.10 -13.16 -0.09
CA GLY A 97 -24.65 -14.55 0.03
C GLY A 97 -25.27 -15.27 1.23
N PHE A 98 -25.34 -14.61 2.39
CA PHE A 98 -26.00 -15.12 3.58
C PHE A 98 -27.48 -15.40 3.31
N ALA A 99 -28.20 -14.47 2.71
CA ALA A 99 -29.61 -14.60 2.39
C ALA A 99 -29.91 -15.77 1.43
N LEU A 100 -29.01 -16.00 0.45
CA LEU A 100 -29.12 -17.16 -0.46
C LEU A 100 -28.95 -18.49 0.27
N ILE A 101 -27.96 -18.62 1.14
CA ILE A 101 -27.70 -19.84 1.91
C ILE A 101 -28.89 -20.20 2.79
N TRP A 102 -29.51 -19.21 3.43
CA TRP A 102 -30.66 -19.41 4.32
C TRP A 102 -32.02 -19.33 3.63
N HIS A 103 -32.05 -19.30 2.29
CA HIS A 103 -33.27 -19.24 1.46
C HIS A 103 -34.18 -18.02 1.79
N MET A 104 -33.61 -16.90 2.22
CA MET A 104 -34.33 -15.68 2.56
C MET A 104 -34.54 -14.83 1.29
N TRP A 105 -35.42 -15.26 0.41
CA TRP A 105 -35.58 -14.72 -0.95
C TRP A 105 -35.85 -13.20 -1.01
N LEU A 106 -36.64 -12.69 -0.06
CA LEU A 106 -36.91 -11.24 0.01
C LEU A 106 -35.63 -10.44 0.32
N LEU A 107 -34.86 -10.92 1.31
CA LEU A 107 -33.58 -10.29 1.68
C LEU A 107 -32.54 -10.45 0.57
N ALA A 108 -32.50 -11.58 -0.10
CA ALA A 108 -31.63 -11.82 -1.24
C ALA A 108 -31.96 -10.84 -2.41
N GLY A 109 -33.21 -10.70 -2.76
CA GLY A 109 -33.64 -9.75 -3.79
C GLY A 109 -33.34 -8.30 -3.43
N ALA A 110 -33.62 -7.89 -2.19
CA ALA A 110 -33.36 -6.54 -1.72
C ALA A 110 -31.84 -6.22 -1.68
N SER A 111 -31.01 -7.11 -1.15
CA SER A 111 -29.56 -6.93 -1.09
C SER A 111 -28.91 -6.95 -2.48
N PHE A 112 -29.39 -7.77 -3.40
CA PHE A 112 -28.95 -7.77 -4.80
C PHE A 112 -29.29 -6.45 -5.51
N ALA A 113 -30.52 -5.97 -5.34
CA ALA A 113 -30.93 -4.67 -5.90
C ALA A 113 -30.08 -3.51 -5.32
N ALA A 114 -29.82 -3.53 -4.01
CA ALA A 114 -28.96 -2.55 -3.35
C ALA A 114 -27.51 -2.63 -3.86
N LEU A 115 -26.98 -3.83 -4.10
CA LEU A 115 -25.65 -4.04 -4.67
C LEU A 115 -25.52 -3.44 -6.08
N LEU A 116 -26.51 -3.71 -6.94
CA LEU A 116 -26.56 -3.13 -8.28
C LEU A 116 -26.64 -1.60 -8.21
N LEU A 117 -27.51 -1.05 -7.37
CA LEU A 117 -27.66 0.39 -7.19
C LEU A 117 -26.35 1.04 -6.68
N ALA A 118 -25.70 0.45 -5.67
CA ALA A 118 -24.42 0.93 -5.15
C ALA A 118 -23.34 0.92 -6.23
N SER A 119 -23.28 -0.12 -7.05
CA SER A 119 -22.33 -0.24 -8.17
C SER A 119 -22.58 0.81 -9.24
N ILE A 120 -23.86 1.05 -9.59
CA ILE A 120 -24.24 2.09 -10.55
C ILE A 120 -23.87 3.48 -10.02
N ILE A 121 -24.24 3.81 -8.77
CA ILE A 121 -23.90 5.09 -8.14
C ILE A 121 -22.37 5.28 -8.11
N HIS A 122 -21.61 4.24 -7.79
CA HIS A 122 -20.16 4.31 -7.78
C HIS A 122 -19.57 4.57 -9.18
N THR A 123 -20.19 4.05 -10.24
CA THR A 123 -19.76 4.29 -11.63
C THR A 123 -19.83 5.77 -12.01
N PHE A 124 -20.81 6.50 -11.48
CA PHE A 124 -20.96 7.95 -11.71
C PHE A 124 -20.14 8.84 -10.76
N ASN A 125 -19.35 8.24 -9.84
CA ASN A 125 -18.46 9.01 -8.99
C ASN A 125 -17.14 9.31 -9.73
N TYR A 126 -17.00 10.53 -10.21
CA TYR A 126 -15.79 10.99 -10.96
C TYR A 126 -14.67 11.49 -10.05
N LYS A 127 -14.90 11.68 -8.74
CA LYS A 127 -13.87 12.09 -7.77
C LYS A 127 -13.13 10.87 -7.22
N ARG A 128 -12.40 10.17 -8.11
CA ARG A 128 -11.71 8.92 -7.79
C ARG A 128 -10.20 9.01 -7.84
N ASP A 129 -9.67 10.20 -8.05
CA ASP A 129 -8.24 10.43 -8.22
C ASP A 129 -7.81 11.75 -7.58
N PHE A 130 -6.54 11.82 -7.28
CA PHE A 130 -5.88 13.03 -6.81
C PHE A 130 -4.44 13.07 -7.32
N TYR A 131 -3.85 14.25 -7.30
CA TYR A 131 -2.46 14.44 -7.69
C TYR A 131 -1.61 14.78 -6.46
N ILE A 132 -0.52 14.06 -6.27
CA ILE A 132 0.53 14.42 -5.32
C ILE A 132 1.39 15.47 -6.01
N PRO A 133 1.51 16.70 -5.48
CA PRO A 133 2.29 17.74 -6.12
C PRO A 133 3.79 17.41 -6.13
N ALA A 134 4.50 17.83 -7.16
CA ALA A 134 5.94 17.57 -7.32
C ALA A 134 6.78 18.05 -6.13
N SER A 135 6.35 19.10 -5.43
CA SER A 135 7.01 19.60 -4.22
C SER A 135 6.94 18.62 -3.05
N GLU A 136 5.84 17.92 -2.89
CA GLU A 136 5.64 16.91 -1.85
C GLU A 136 6.45 15.64 -2.17
N VAL A 137 6.43 15.21 -3.44
CA VAL A 137 7.27 14.09 -3.91
C VAL A 137 8.74 14.39 -3.64
N LYS A 138 9.20 15.58 -4.01
CA LYS A 138 10.58 16.01 -3.77
C LYS A 138 10.94 15.99 -2.29
N ALA A 139 10.11 16.55 -1.42
CA ALA A 139 10.35 16.60 0.02
C ALA A 139 10.44 15.18 0.62
N THR A 140 9.58 14.26 0.17
CA THR A 140 9.59 12.85 0.61
C THR A 140 10.88 12.14 0.19
N GLU A 141 11.32 12.31 -1.06
CA GLU A 141 12.54 11.67 -1.56
C GLU A 141 13.82 12.25 -0.93
N GLU A 142 13.86 13.56 -0.68
CA GLU A 142 14.97 14.22 0.02
C GLU A 142 15.06 13.75 1.48
N ALA A 143 13.94 13.68 2.20
CA ALA A 143 13.88 13.18 3.57
C ALA A 143 14.41 11.74 3.66
N ARG A 144 14.00 10.88 2.70
CA ARG A 144 14.47 9.52 2.59
C ARG A 144 15.97 9.42 2.32
N THR A 145 16.50 10.24 1.42
CA THR A 145 17.93 10.27 1.11
C THR A 145 18.75 10.67 2.33
N LEU A 146 18.26 11.62 3.13
CA LEU A 146 18.89 12.03 4.39
C LEU A 146 18.85 10.93 5.46
N GLN A 147 17.76 10.14 5.53
CA GLN A 147 17.69 8.98 6.42
C GLN A 147 18.76 7.94 6.07
N LEU A 148 18.84 7.57 4.79
CA LEU A 148 19.84 6.60 4.31
C LEU A 148 21.27 7.09 4.56
N ALA A 149 21.56 8.36 4.37
CA ALA A 149 22.88 8.93 4.59
C ALA A 149 23.33 8.94 6.07
N ARG A 150 22.40 8.87 7.03
CA ARG A 150 22.71 8.80 8.46
C ARG A 150 23.16 7.41 8.91
N HIS A 151 22.89 6.36 8.13
CA HIS A 151 23.17 4.97 8.46
C HIS A 151 24.38 4.40 7.70
N VAL A 152 25.01 5.19 6.84
CA VAL A 152 26.30 4.90 6.19
C VAL A 152 27.41 5.61 6.93
#